data_a487b6bd7da321c2d356d6827826223d
#
_entry.id   a487b6bd7da321c2d356d6827826223d
#
_cell.length_a   1.000
_cell.length_b   1.000
_cell.length_c   1.000
_cell.angle_alpha   90.00
_cell.angle_beta   90.00
_cell.angle_gamma   90.00
#
_symmetry.space_group_name_H-M   'P 1'
#
loop_
_entity.id
_entity.type
_entity.pdbx_description
1 polymer ?
#
loop_
_entity_poly.entity_id
_entity_poly.type
_entity_poly.pdbx_seq_one_letter_code
_entity_poly.pdbx_strand_id
1 'polypeptide(L)' 'MKVKLSGTLRGVASGQTEFEVEAGTINQILARLARDYPELAETIEEGVSVAVDGVVFRGDFSRQVDDVSEVILLAPLVGG' A
#
# COMPACT_ATOMS: atom_id res chain seq x y z
N MET A 1 -7.87 -7.67 5.98
CA MET A 1 -6.91 -8.10 4.93
C MET A 1 -5.51 -7.65 5.28
N LYS A 2 -4.52 -8.32 4.76
CA LYS A 2 -3.12 -7.95 4.99
C LYS A 2 -2.57 -7.17 3.83
N VAL A 3 -1.83 -6.11 4.16
CA VAL A 3 -1.05 -5.32 3.20
C VAL A 3 0.41 -5.51 3.54
N LYS A 4 1.23 -5.84 2.55
CA LYS A 4 2.66 -6.06 2.72
C LYS A 4 3.46 -4.92 2.12
N LEU A 5 4.64 -4.66 2.67
CA LEU A 5 5.61 -3.73 2.09
C LEU A 5 6.64 -4.52 1.29
N SER A 6 7.08 -3.96 0.18
CA SER A 6 8.09 -4.58 -0.67
C SER A 6 9.19 -3.59 -1.04
N GLY A 7 10.35 -4.13 -1.37
CA GLY A 7 11.48 -3.34 -1.82
C GLY A 7 11.97 -2.36 -0.78
N THR A 8 12.23 -1.13 -1.22
CA THR A 8 12.77 -0.09 -0.35
C THR A 8 11.81 0.35 0.76
N LEU A 9 10.52 0.01 0.66
CA LEU A 9 9.55 0.36 1.68
C LEU A 9 9.67 -0.48 2.94
N ARG A 10 10.40 -1.58 2.90
CA ARG A 10 10.48 -2.51 4.04
C ARG A 10 11.08 -1.90 5.29
N GLY A 11 11.87 -0.85 5.16
CA GLY A 11 12.48 -0.18 6.31
C GLY A 11 11.67 1.01 6.86
N VAL A 12 10.58 1.37 6.20
CA VAL A 12 9.84 2.59 6.53
C VAL A 12 9.13 2.51 7.88
N ALA A 13 8.65 1.36 8.26
CA ALA A 13 7.85 1.17 9.47
C ALA A 13 8.60 0.42 10.56
N SER A 14 9.86 0.76 10.78
CA SER A 14 10.67 0.18 11.85
C SER A 14 10.75 -1.35 11.82
N GLY A 15 10.81 -1.91 10.61
CA GLY A 15 10.91 -3.35 10.42
C GLY A 15 9.58 -4.07 10.27
N GLN A 16 8.46 -3.41 10.51
CA GLN A 16 7.16 -4.00 10.28
C GLN A 16 6.88 -4.02 8.78
N THR A 17 6.59 -5.21 8.25
CA THR A 17 6.39 -5.40 6.80
C THR A 17 4.98 -5.85 6.43
N GLU A 18 4.13 -6.12 7.42
CA GLU A 18 2.73 -6.50 7.19
C GLU A 18 1.83 -5.66 8.07
N PHE A 19 0.68 -5.29 7.52
CA PHE A 19 -0.29 -4.44 8.22
C PHE A 19 -1.69 -5.00 8.00
N GLU A 20 -2.50 -5.00 9.05
CA GLU A 20 -3.91 -5.33 8.95
C GLU A 20 -4.70 -4.08 8.63
N VAL A 21 -5.60 -4.17 7.67
CA VAL A 21 -6.46 -3.06 7.28
C VAL A 21 -7.78 -3.61 6.72
N GLU A 22 -8.84 -2.85 6.90
CA GLU A 22 -10.14 -3.21 6.36
C GLU A 22 -10.13 -3.04 4.83
N ALA A 23 -10.74 -3.99 4.11
CA ALA A 23 -10.84 -3.94 2.66
C ALA A 23 -11.70 -2.75 2.19
N GLY A 24 -11.52 -2.38 0.94
CA GLY A 24 -12.23 -1.28 0.32
C GLY A 24 -11.57 -0.96 -1.01
N THR A 25 -11.70 0.27 -1.47
CA THR A 25 -10.94 0.71 -2.64
C THR A 25 -9.47 0.89 -2.24
N ILE A 26 -8.58 0.91 -3.24
CA ILE A 26 -7.16 1.15 -2.97
C ILE A 26 -6.97 2.48 -2.22
N ASN A 27 -7.68 3.54 -2.64
CA ASN A 27 -7.64 4.83 -1.94
C ASN A 27 -8.05 4.71 -0.48
N GLN A 28 -9.09 3.96 -0.20
CA GLN A 28 -9.56 3.75 1.18
C GLN A 28 -8.53 2.97 2.00
N ILE A 29 -7.93 1.95 1.39
CA ILE A 29 -6.90 1.16 2.05
C ILE A 29 -5.70 2.04 2.40
N LEU A 30 -5.24 2.86 1.46
CA LEU A 30 -4.12 3.78 1.70
C LEU A 30 -4.45 4.80 2.79
N ALA A 31 -5.66 5.35 2.78
CA ALA A 31 -6.09 6.31 3.79
C ALA A 31 -6.13 5.67 5.18
N ARG A 32 -6.62 4.44 5.27
CA ARG A 32 -6.69 3.70 6.54
C ARG A 32 -5.29 3.37 7.06
N LEU A 33 -4.38 2.99 6.18
CA LEU A 33 -2.98 2.74 6.55
C LEU A 33 -2.32 4.00 7.08
N ALA A 34 -2.51 5.13 6.41
CA ALA A 34 -1.93 6.40 6.83
C ALA A 34 -2.48 6.84 8.19
N ARG A 35 -3.77 6.59 8.43
CA ARG A 35 -4.42 6.93 9.70
C ARG A 35 -3.92 6.08 10.85
N ASP A 36 -3.84 4.77 10.64
CA ASP A 36 -3.55 3.81 11.70
C ASP A 36 -2.05 3.58 11.91
N TYR A 37 -1.25 3.85 10.89
CA TYR A 37 0.21 3.66 10.91
C TYR A 37 0.90 4.93 10.44
N PRO A 38 1.11 5.89 11.36
CA PRO A 38 1.68 7.20 10.99
C PRO A 38 3.01 7.12 10.27
N GLU A 39 3.79 6.08 10.51
CA GLU A 39 5.08 5.88 9.83
C GLU A 39 4.90 5.73 8.32
N LEU A 40 3.74 5.26 7.88
CA LEU A 40 3.44 5.09 6.47
C LEU A 40 2.83 6.35 5.84
N ALA A 41 2.31 7.26 6.64
CA ALA A 41 1.58 8.41 6.13
C ALA A 41 2.40 9.24 5.15
N GLU A 42 3.63 9.56 5.51
CA GLU A 42 4.52 10.36 4.67
C GLU A 42 4.86 9.64 3.36
N THR A 43 5.16 8.35 3.46
CA THR A 43 5.47 7.53 2.29
C THR A 43 4.28 7.46 1.33
N ILE A 44 3.08 7.26 1.86
CA ILE A 44 1.87 7.21 1.06
C ILE A 44 1.61 8.57 0.40
N GLU A 45 1.82 9.65 1.13
CA GLU A 45 1.63 11.00 0.63
C GLU A 45 2.62 11.35 -0.48
N GLU A 46 3.85 10.90 -0.37
CA GLU A 46 4.87 11.09 -1.40
C GLU A 46 4.55 10.30 -2.68
N GLY A 47 3.79 9.24 -2.55
CA GLY A 47 3.38 8.39 -3.67
C GLY A 47 3.88 6.97 -3.50
N VAL A 48 3.01 6.03 -3.79
CA VAL A 48 3.34 4.60 -3.81
C VAL A 48 2.66 3.96 -5.00
N SER A 49 3.20 2.82 -5.45
CA SER A 49 2.48 1.92 -6.34
C SER A 49 1.88 0.81 -5.50
N VAL A 50 0.77 0.25 -5.95
CA VAL A 50 0.06 -0.80 -5.22
C VAL A 50 -0.15 -1.98 -6.14
N ALA A 51 0.34 -3.15 -5.76
CA ALA A 51 0.07 -4.38 -6.48
C ALA A 51 -1.09 -5.10 -5.82
N VAL A 52 -2.10 -5.45 -6.61
CA VAL A 52 -3.25 -6.22 -6.16
C VAL A 52 -3.31 -7.48 -7.01
N ASP A 53 -3.11 -8.63 -6.38
CA ASP A 53 -3.10 -9.93 -7.05
C ASP A 53 -2.19 -9.94 -8.29
N GLY A 54 -1.02 -9.32 -8.18
CA GLY A 54 -0.04 -9.29 -9.24
C GLY A 54 -0.19 -8.17 -10.26
N VAL A 55 -1.25 -7.36 -10.16
CA VAL A 55 -1.48 -6.23 -11.06
C VAL A 55 -1.08 -4.93 -10.36
N VAL A 56 -0.18 -4.17 -10.97
CA VAL A 56 0.34 -2.94 -10.37
C VAL A 56 -0.52 -1.73 -10.78
N PHE A 57 -0.98 -1.01 -9.78
CA PHE A 57 -1.72 0.25 -9.95
C PHE A 57 -0.83 1.40 -9.51
N ARG A 58 -0.69 2.42 -10.35
CA ARG A 58 0.21 3.55 -10.09
C ARG A 58 -0.51 4.87 -9.84
N GLY A 59 -1.74 4.99 -10.25
CA GLY A 59 -2.46 6.26 -10.13
C GLY A 59 -3.96 6.12 -10.05
N ASP A 60 -4.53 5.06 -10.58
CA ASP A 60 -5.97 4.82 -10.48
C ASP A 60 -6.22 3.92 -9.28
N PHE A 61 -6.52 4.53 -8.16
CA PHE A 61 -6.75 3.84 -6.90
C PHE A 61 -8.22 3.70 -6.54
N SER A 62 -9.11 3.84 -7.52
CA SER A 62 -10.54 3.65 -7.31
C SER A 62 -10.97 2.18 -7.33
N ARG A 63 -10.04 1.28 -7.64
CA ARG A 63 -10.32 -0.14 -7.76
C ARG A 63 -10.73 -0.73 -6.40
N GLN A 64 -11.82 -1.50 -6.39
CA GLN A 64 -12.25 -2.24 -5.22
C GLN A 64 -11.36 -3.47 -5.01
N VAL A 65 -10.96 -3.71 -3.76
CA VAL A 65 -10.10 -4.83 -3.39
C VAL A 65 -10.85 -5.75 -2.44
N ASP A 66 -10.86 -7.05 -2.73
CA ASP A 66 -11.49 -8.06 -1.89
C ASP A 66 -10.62 -8.44 -0.70
N ASP A 67 -11.25 -8.92 0.37
CA ASP A 67 -10.55 -9.37 1.58
C ASP A 67 -9.51 -10.46 1.32
N VAL A 68 -9.72 -11.26 0.29
CA VAL A 68 -8.83 -12.38 -0.04
C VAL A 68 -7.72 -11.99 -0.99
N SER A 69 -7.70 -10.75 -1.46
CA SER A 69 -6.67 -10.27 -2.37
C SER A 69 -5.35 -10.09 -1.66
N GLU A 70 -4.26 -10.32 -2.39
CA GLU A 70 -2.92 -9.99 -1.93
C GLU A 70 -2.61 -8.56 -2.35
N VAL A 71 -2.29 -7.72 -1.37
CA VAL A 71 -1.97 -6.31 -1.59
C VAL A 71 -0.56 -6.03 -1.12
N ILE A 72 0.24 -5.44 -2.00
CA ILE A 72 1.64 -5.10 -1.71
C ILE A 72 1.87 -3.64 -2.07
N LEU A 73 2.41 -2.88 -1.12
CA LEU A 73 2.86 -1.51 -1.41
C LEU A 73 4.27 -1.54 -1.96
N LEU A 74 4.49 -0.79 -3.01
CA LEU A 74 5.76 -0.70 -3.72
C LEU A 74 6.21 0.76 -3.76
N ALA A 75 7.51 0.97 -3.78
CA ALA A 75 8.05 2.29 -4.08
C ALA A 75 7.56 2.73 -5.45
N PRO A 76 7.35 4.05 -5.67
CA PRO A 76 6.92 4.51 -6.99
C PRO A 76 7.98 4.15 -8.01
N LEU A 77 7.52 3.61 -9.16
CA LEU A 77 8.41 3.31 -10.26
C LEU A 77 8.68 4.61 -10.99
N VAL A 78 9.85 5.16 -10.76
CA VAL A 78 10.28 6.35 -11.48
C VAL A 78 10.76 5.88 -12.84
N GLY A 79 10.05 6.25 -13.88
CA GLY A 79 10.46 5.98 -15.23
C GLY A 79 11.80 6.65 -15.46
N GLY A 80 12.76 5.84 -15.68
CA GLY A 80 14.08 6.33 -15.77
C GLY A 80 14.69 6.41 -17.02
#